data_27981ae506a475256d4d594ff8ff63e1
#
_entry.id   27981ae506a475256d4d594ff8ff63e1
#
_cell.length_a   1.000
_cell.length_b   1.000
_cell.length_c   1.000
_cell.angle_alpha   90.00
_cell.angle_beta   90.00
_cell.angle_gamma   90.00
#
_symmetry.space_group_name_H-M   'P 1'
#
loop_
_entity.id
_entity.type
_entity.pdbx_description
1 polymer ?
#
loop_
_entity_poly.entity_id
_entity_poly.type
_entity_poly.pdbx_seq_one_letter_code
_entity_poly.pdbx_strand_id
1 'polypeptide(L)'
;MRNLWTLIVRYQLVLTFIILQGLTLGWFVSSHGYPRGKWVRASLDMQGTWNGYVSQMTQLTDLADQNRRLLLENAQLKSQLVRFIGSQNPLALDDTINGCIVPAEVIRSTVFLSANFLILNKGTRDGVMEGQGILHGPYAVGRVIETTETHALVIPLIHTEVEWSARLGSQGPVGRLIWNGQDPKLATLSDIPKSFTVSAGDTIFTSGFQGIFPPEIPYGLVTLNPSVIDGEFQNFEVQLGAPFQQLRYVHVVESGNRETVNDLIDESQSLFQ
;
A
#
# COMPACT_ATOMS: atom_id res chain seq x y z
N MET A 1 -23.77 34.57 -50.70
CA MET A 1 -23.41 35.87 -50.10
C MET A 1 -24.62 36.80 -49.91
N ARG A 2 -25.65 36.73 -50.76
CA ARG A 2 -26.84 37.59 -50.69
C ARG A 2 -27.71 37.39 -49.43
N ASN A 3 -27.75 36.18 -48.88
CA ASN A 3 -28.55 35.85 -47.68
C ASN A 3 -27.90 36.32 -46.35
N LEU A 4 -26.57 36.43 -46.32
CA LEU A 4 -25.84 36.98 -45.16
C LEU A 4 -26.05 38.50 -45.02
N TRP A 5 -26.05 39.22 -46.16
CA TRP A 5 -26.26 40.67 -46.17
C TRP A 5 -27.67 41.04 -45.73
N THR A 6 -28.69 40.33 -46.18
CA THR A 6 -30.07 40.55 -45.75
C THR A 6 -30.30 40.23 -44.26
N LEU A 7 -29.59 39.26 -43.71
CA LEU A 7 -29.66 38.90 -42.29
C LEU A 7 -29.02 40.01 -41.44
N ILE A 8 -27.85 40.54 -41.87
CA ILE A 8 -27.17 41.65 -41.18
C ILE A 8 -28.03 42.91 -41.18
N VAL A 9 -28.62 43.26 -42.29
CA VAL A 9 -29.49 44.48 -42.43
C VAL A 9 -30.78 44.28 -41.58
N ARG A 10 -31.34 43.10 -41.54
CA ARG A 10 -32.57 42.83 -40.75
C ARG A 10 -32.36 42.89 -39.24
N TYR A 11 -31.18 42.48 -38.77
CA TYR A 11 -30.85 42.43 -37.33
C TYR A 11 -29.78 43.46 -36.91
N GLN A 12 -29.55 44.50 -37.75
CA GLN A 12 -28.52 45.49 -37.50
C GLN A 12 -28.62 46.15 -36.12
N LEU A 13 -29.82 46.44 -35.62
CA LEU A 13 -30.03 47.03 -34.28
C LEU A 13 -29.61 46.08 -33.15
N VAL A 14 -29.92 44.79 -33.30
CA VAL A 14 -29.53 43.79 -32.32
C VAL A 14 -28.02 43.53 -32.34
N LEU A 15 -27.44 43.45 -33.53
CA LEU A 15 -26.01 43.27 -33.70
C LEU A 15 -25.20 44.44 -33.15
N THR A 16 -25.61 45.68 -33.48
CA THR A 16 -24.96 46.89 -32.92
C THR A 16 -25.09 46.97 -31.41
N PHE A 17 -26.24 46.58 -30.85
CA PHE A 17 -26.44 46.53 -29.41
C PHE A 17 -25.49 45.50 -28.74
N ILE A 18 -25.39 44.32 -29.29
CA ILE A 18 -24.50 43.25 -28.75
C ILE A 18 -23.02 43.68 -28.83
N ILE A 19 -22.61 44.31 -29.93
CA ILE A 19 -21.24 44.80 -30.09
C ILE A 19 -20.94 45.95 -29.10
N LEU A 20 -21.88 46.88 -28.93
CA LEU A 20 -21.71 47.99 -28.01
C LEU A 20 -21.68 47.48 -26.52
N GLN A 21 -22.52 46.51 -26.20
CA GLN A 21 -22.54 45.89 -24.90
C GLN A 21 -21.25 45.08 -24.60
N GLY A 22 -20.71 44.40 -25.63
CA GLY A 22 -19.40 43.71 -25.52
C GLY A 22 -18.25 44.71 -25.30
N LEU A 23 -18.26 45.83 -26.01
CA LEU A 23 -17.25 46.89 -25.84
C LEU A 23 -17.32 47.58 -24.47
N THR A 24 -18.52 47.88 -23.99
CA THR A 24 -18.72 48.48 -22.65
C THR A 24 -18.34 47.55 -21.51
N LEU A 25 -18.69 46.26 -21.62
CA LEU A 25 -18.28 45.22 -20.67
C LEU A 25 -16.75 45.00 -20.69
N GLY A 26 -16.15 44.97 -21.88
CA GLY A 26 -14.71 44.87 -22.06
C GLY A 26 -13.94 46.04 -21.42
N TRP A 27 -14.43 47.27 -21.62
CA TRP A 27 -13.86 48.47 -21.00
C TRP A 27 -14.07 48.47 -19.47
N PHE A 28 -15.25 48.10 -18.98
CA PHE A 28 -15.54 48.01 -17.57
C PHE A 28 -14.61 47.03 -16.86
N VAL A 29 -14.40 45.83 -17.43
CA VAL A 29 -13.49 44.81 -16.88
C VAL A 29 -12.03 45.29 -16.96
N SER A 30 -11.64 46.05 -17.99
CA SER A 30 -10.28 46.53 -18.16
C SER A 30 -9.94 47.74 -17.27
N SER A 31 -10.91 48.64 -16.99
CA SER A 31 -10.68 49.90 -16.29
C SER A 31 -10.79 49.81 -14.75
N HIS A 32 -11.44 48.76 -14.20
CA HIS A 32 -11.57 48.60 -12.78
C HIS A 32 -10.72 47.41 -12.27
N GLY A 33 -9.64 47.71 -11.54
CA GLY A 33 -8.71 46.72 -10.98
C GLY A 33 -9.30 45.77 -9.94
N TYR A 34 -10.57 45.95 -9.57
CA TYR A 34 -11.25 45.18 -8.50
C TYR A 34 -11.82 43.80 -8.90
N PRO A 35 -12.22 43.52 -10.14
CA PRO A 35 -12.80 42.21 -10.48
C PRO A 35 -11.80 41.12 -10.77
N ARG A 36 -10.51 41.41 -10.99
CA ARG A 36 -9.51 40.39 -11.39
C ARG A 36 -9.41 39.22 -10.40
N GLY A 37 -9.47 39.47 -9.10
CA GLY A 37 -9.40 38.44 -8.09
C GLY A 37 -10.63 37.52 -8.00
N LYS A 38 -11.82 38.05 -8.34
CA LYS A 38 -13.07 37.25 -8.31
C LYS A 38 -13.22 36.40 -9.57
N TRP A 39 -12.82 36.93 -10.73
CA TRP A 39 -12.82 36.18 -12.00
C TRP A 39 -11.78 35.05 -12.01
N VAL A 40 -10.61 35.26 -11.42
CA VAL A 40 -9.60 34.21 -11.25
C VAL A 40 -10.09 33.11 -10.32
N ARG A 41 -10.78 33.46 -9.22
CA ARG A 41 -11.38 32.45 -8.33
C ARG A 41 -12.53 31.70 -9.01
N ALA A 42 -13.42 32.39 -9.68
CA ALA A 42 -14.52 31.74 -10.41
C ALA A 42 -14.02 30.82 -11.55
N SER A 43 -12.93 31.20 -12.24
CA SER A 43 -12.33 30.35 -13.26
C SER A 43 -11.61 29.15 -12.67
N LEU A 44 -11.00 29.30 -11.50
CA LEU A 44 -10.38 28.17 -10.77
C LEU A 44 -11.44 27.19 -10.22
N ASP A 45 -12.55 27.69 -9.68
CA ASP A 45 -13.67 26.86 -9.23
C ASP A 45 -14.34 26.11 -10.39
N MET A 46 -14.46 26.76 -11.54
CA MET A 46 -15.01 26.13 -12.75
C MET A 46 -14.05 25.10 -13.37
N GLN A 47 -12.73 25.35 -13.34
CA GLN A 47 -11.71 24.37 -13.71
C GLN A 47 -11.65 23.20 -12.73
N GLY A 48 -11.79 23.45 -11.41
CA GLY A 48 -11.84 22.42 -10.39
C GLY A 48 -13.03 21.47 -10.57
N THR A 49 -14.21 22.01 -10.85
CA THR A 49 -15.42 21.21 -11.11
C THR A 49 -15.33 20.40 -12.40
N TRP A 50 -14.81 21.00 -13.47
CA TRP A 50 -14.62 20.30 -14.75
C TRP A 50 -13.56 19.21 -14.67
N ASN A 51 -12.43 19.47 -14.02
CA ASN A 51 -11.42 18.46 -13.77
C ASN A 51 -11.94 17.33 -12.85
N GLY A 52 -12.83 17.62 -11.91
CA GLY A 52 -13.51 16.62 -11.09
C GLY A 52 -14.38 15.66 -11.91
N TYR A 53 -15.15 16.17 -12.88
CA TYR A 53 -15.96 15.33 -13.77
C TYR A 53 -15.11 14.50 -14.74
N VAL A 54 -14.04 15.08 -15.29
CA VAL A 54 -13.12 14.38 -16.20
C VAL A 54 -12.34 13.30 -15.43
N SER A 55 -11.90 13.58 -14.20
CA SER A 55 -11.18 12.60 -13.38
C SER A 55 -12.08 11.43 -12.92
N GLN A 56 -13.38 11.65 -12.66
CA GLN A 56 -14.32 10.57 -12.37
C GLN A 56 -14.57 9.68 -13.60
N MET A 57 -14.64 10.26 -14.80
CA MET A 57 -14.79 9.45 -16.02
C MET A 57 -13.53 8.67 -16.38
N THR A 58 -12.34 9.25 -16.19
CA THR A 58 -11.08 8.53 -16.40
C THR A 58 -10.83 7.47 -15.33
N GLN A 59 -11.28 7.66 -14.08
CA GLN A 59 -11.20 6.65 -13.04
C GLN A 59 -12.02 5.39 -13.37
N LEU A 60 -13.19 5.52 -13.99
CA LEU A 60 -14.01 4.37 -14.37
C LEU A 60 -13.38 3.55 -15.51
N THR A 61 -12.74 4.17 -16.47
CA THR A 61 -12.00 3.48 -17.53
C THR A 61 -10.71 2.86 -17.01
N ASP A 62 -10.02 3.56 -16.10
CA ASP A 62 -8.78 3.08 -15.46
C ASP A 62 -9.04 1.86 -14.54
N LEU A 63 -10.17 1.85 -13.83
CA LEU A 63 -10.61 0.71 -13.01
C LEU A 63 -10.91 -0.54 -13.84
N ALA A 64 -11.51 -0.40 -15.00
CA ALA A 64 -11.76 -1.54 -15.89
C ALA A 64 -10.45 -2.12 -16.46
N ASP A 65 -9.51 -1.26 -16.83
CA ASP A 65 -8.18 -1.65 -17.30
C ASP A 65 -7.31 -2.25 -16.18
N GLN A 66 -7.38 -1.69 -14.98
CA GLN A 66 -6.71 -2.24 -13.80
C GLN A 66 -7.29 -3.62 -13.43
N ASN A 67 -8.61 -3.77 -13.44
CA ASN A 67 -9.26 -5.07 -13.18
C ASN A 67 -8.85 -6.12 -14.22
N ARG A 68 -8.77 -5.72 -15.48
CA ARG A 68 -8.31 -6.60 -16.57
C ARG A 68 -6.83 -6.98 -16.42
N ARG A 69 -5.96 -6.04 -16.01
CA ARG A 69 -4.55 -6.32 -15.70
C ARG A 69 -4.43 -7.26 -14.51
N LEU A 70 -5.17 -7.01 -13.44
CA LEU A 70 -5.20 -7.87 -12.25
C LEU A 70 -5.71 -9.30 -12.57
N LEU A 71 -6.71 -9.44 -13.43
CA LEU A 71 -7.18 -10.75 -13.89
C LEU A 71 -6.12 -11.49 -14.71
N LEU A 72 -5.39 -10.78 -15.58
CA LEU A 72 -4.30 -11.37 -16.37
C LEU A 72 -3.10 -11.73 -15.47
N GLU A 73 -2.76 -10.88 -14.53
CA GLU A 73 -1.69 -11.11 -13.57
C GLU A 73 -2.02 -12.28 -12.64
N ASN A 74 -3.25 -12.36 -12.12
CA ASN A 74 -3.73 -13.52 -11.36
C ASN A 74 -3.70 -14.82 -12.19
N ALA A 75 -4.10 -14.76 -13.44
CA ALA A 75 -4.03 -15.92 -14.34
C ALA A 75 -2.57 -16.33 -14.60
N GLN A 76 -1.68 -15.37 -14.76
CA GLN A 76 -0.25 -15.61 -14.98
C GLN A 76 0.44 -16.13 -13.72
N LEU A 77 0.13 -15.56 -12.55
CA LEU A 77 0.61 -16.05 -11.25
C LEU A 77 0.08 -17.46 -10.97
N LYS A 78 -1.19 -17.74 -11.20
CA LYS A 78 -1.75 -19.09 -11.09
C LYS A 78 -1.06 -20.07 -12.05
N SER A 79 -0.76 -19.66 -13.27
CA SER A 79 -0.03 -20.52 -14.24
C SER A 79 1.44 -20.77 -13.83
N GLN A 80 2.09 -19.78 -13.23
CA GLN A 80 3.42 -19.94 -12.65
C GLN A 80 3.38 -20.84 -11.40
N LEU A 81 2.39 -20.67 -10.54
CA LEU A 81 2.14 -21.53 -9.38
C LEU A 81 1.93 -22.99 -9.82
N VAL A 82 1.07 -23.24 -10.80
CA VAL A 82 0.84 -24.60 -11.35
C VAL A 82 2.11 -25.20 -11.92
N ARG A 83 3.00 -24.44 -12.56
CA ARG A 83 4.30 -24.91 -13.04
C ARG A 83 5.29 -25.20 -11.89
N PHE A 84 5.26 -24.40 -10.84
CA PHE A 84 6.10 -24.60 -9.65
C PHE A 84 5.62 -25.78 -8.79
N ILE A 85 4.31 -25.94 -8.64
CA ILE A 85 3.66 -27.02 -7.87
C ILE A 85 3.71 -28.36 -8.63
N GLY A 86 3.76 -28.34 -9.96
CA GLY A 86 3.94 -29.55 -10.78
C GLY A 86 5.25 -30.29 -10.51
N SER A 87 6.16 -29.70 -9.73
CA SER A 87 7.44 -30.29 -9.33
C SER A 87 7.51 -30.76 -7.86
N GLN A 88 6.72 -30.24 -6.94
CA GLN A 88 6.76 -30.66 -5.53
C GLN A 88 5.43 -30.36 -4.81
N ASN A 89 4.67 -31.40 -4.50
CA ASN A 89 3.58 -31.52 -3.51
C ASN A 89 2.46 -30.44 -3.52
N PRO A 90 1.25 -30.76 -4.00
CA PRO A 90 0.17 -29.76 -4.21
C PRO A 90 -0.63 -29.40 -2.94
N LEU A 91 -0.22 -29.76 -1.74
CA LEU A 91 -1.05 -29.68 -0.52
C LEU A 91 -0.68 -28.59 0.49
N ALA A 92 0.34 -27.77 0.25
CA ALA A 92 0.88 -26.91 1.32
C ALA A 92 0.43 -25.44 1.28
N LEU A 93 -0.19 -24.95 0.20
CA LEU A 93 -0.52 -23.51 0.09
C LEU A 93 -2.02 -23.18 0.29
N ASP A 94 -2.89 -24.18 0.20
CA ASP A 94 -4.34 -23.95 0.30
C ASP A 94 -4.86 -23.97 1.77
N ASP A 95 -4.12 -24.62 2.67
CA ASP A 95 -4.50 -24.71 4.09
C ASP A 95 -3.88 -23.63 4.99
N THR A 96 -2.84 -22.90 4.52
CA THR A 96 -2.11 -21.95 5.38
C THR A 96 -2.70 -20.54 5.36
N ILE A 97 -3.50 -20.18 4.34
CA ILE A 97 -4.23 -18.93 4.25
C ILE A 97 -5.74 -19.24 4.18
N ASN A 98 -6.23 -19.96 5.15
CA ASN A 98 -7.68 -20.21 5.31
C ASN A 98 -8.41 -19.04 5.97
N GLY A 99 -7.73 -17.89 6.14
CA GLY A 99 -8.29 -16.67 6.69
C GLY A 99 -8.89 -15.77 5.61
N CYS A 100 -9.90 -15.02 5.98
CA CYS A 100 -10.51 -13.99 5.13
C CYS A 100 -9.45 -12.97 4.68
N ILE A 101 -9.15 -12.92 3.39
CA ILE A 101 -8.26 -11.89 2.82
C ILE A 101 -9.09 -10.66 2.52
N VAL A 102 -8.86 -9.57 3.26
CA VAL A 102 -9.57 -8.31 3.07
C VAL A 102 -8.68 -7.35 2.28
N PRO A 103 -9.04 -7.00 1.03
CA PRO A 103 -8.32 -5.98 0.29
C PRO A 103 -8.59 -4.59 0.90
N ALA A 104 -7.54 -3.80 1.08
CA ALA A 104 -7.61 -2.48 1.67
C ALA A 104 -6.73 -1.48 0.90
N GLU A 105 -7.12 -0.20 0.94
CA GLU A 105 -6.33 0.90 0.40
C GLU A 105 -5.63 1.64 1.54
N VAL A 106 -4.36 1.98 1.34
CA VAL A 106 -3.58 2.82 2.25
C VAL A 106 -3.94 4.28 2.00
N ILE A 107 -4.69 4.87 2.91
CA ILE A 107 -5.12 6.27 2.81
C ILE A 107 -4.11 7.26 3.39
N ARG A 108 -3.22 6.78 4.26
CA ARG A 108 -2.11 7.55 4.82
C ARG A 108 -0.96 6.64 5.17
N SER A 109 0.27 7.11 4.91
CA SER A 109 1.50 6.42 5.30
C SER A 109 2.57 7.41 5.71
N THR A 110 3.43 7.01 6.63
CA THR A 110 4.71 7.64 6.90
C THR A 110 5.83 6.65 6.61
N VAL A 111 6.97 7.12 6.11
CA VAL A 111 8.06 6.25 5.62
C VAL A 111 9.43 6.70 6.13
N PHE A 112 9.56 7.97 6.53
CA PHE A 112 10.83 8.58 6.91
C PHE A 112 10.89 9.01 8.37
N LEU A 113 9.98 8.50 9.20
CA LEU A 113 9.98 8.72 10.64
C LEU A 113 10.59 7.50 11.34
N SER A 114 11.03 7.66 12.58
CA SER A 114 11.44 6.55 13.44
C SER A 114 10.25 5.65 13.76
N ALA A 115 9.10 6.24 14.08
CA ALA A 115 7.83 5.57 14.31
C ALA A 115 6.90 5.76 13.09
N ASN A 116 7.04 4.89 12.11
CA ASN A 116 6.18 4.90 10.92
C ASN A 116 4.85 4.20 11.17
N PHE A 117 3.83 4.63 10.42
CA PHE A 117 2.50 4.00 10.46
C PHE A 117 1.82 4.03 9.08
N LEU A 118 0.82 3.15 8.91
CA LEU A 118 -0.11 3.17 7.78
C LEU A 118 -1.54 3.24 8.32
N ILE A 119 -2.42 3.92 7.61
CA ILE A 119 -3.86 3.90 7.87
C ILE A 119 -4.57 3.29 6.67
N LEU A 120 -5.40 2.29 6.94
CA LEU A 120 -6.19 1.60 5.93
C LEU A 120 -7.65 2.10 5.95
N ASN A 121 -8.30 2.09 4.79
CA ASN A 121 -9.72 2.42 4.62
C ASN A 121 -10.66 1.26 4.97
N LYS A 122 -10.21 0.32 5.79
CA LYS A 122 -10.93 -0.86 6.24
C LYS A 122 -10.82 -0.99 7.76
N GLY A 123 -11.92 -1.37 8.41
CA GLY A 123 -12.01 -1.51 9.86
C GLY A 123 -12.79 -2.74 10.29
N THR A 124 -13.31 -2.72 11.53
CA THR A 124 -14.02 -3.87 12.11
C THR A 124 -15.28 -4.25 11.33
N ARG A 125 -15.95 -3.30 10.66
CA ARG A 125 -17.09 -3.58 9.76
C ARG A 125 -16.72 -4.44 8.56
N ASP A 126 -15.47 -4.37 8.13
CA ASP A 126 -14.94 -5.14 6.99
C ASP A 126 -14.27 -6.45 7.44
N GLY A 127 -14.28 -6.76 8.73
CA GLY A 127 -13.64 -7.96 9.30
C GLY A 127 -12.15 -7.77 9.64
N VAL A 128 -11.67 -6.51 9.68
CA VAL A 128 -10.29 -6.22 10.12
C VAL A 128 -10.22 -6.18 11.63
N MET A 129 -9.28 -6.93 12.20
CA MET A 129 -9.04 -7.05 13.64
C MET A 129 -7.59 -6.73 13.99
N GLU A 130 -7.37 -6.33 15.24
CA GLU A 130 -6.03 -6.12 15.77
C GLU A 130 -5.17 -7.38 15.68
N GLY A 131 -3.88 -7.20 15.36
CA GLY A 131 -2.87 -8.25 15.24
C GLY A 131 -2.90 -9.01 13.92
N GLN A 132 -3.83 -8.75 13.01
CA GLN A 132 -3.81 -9.30 11.66
C GLN A 132 -2.60 -8.78 10.88
N GLY A 133 -2.04 -9.65 10.02
CA GLY A 133 -0.92 -9.31 9.15
C GLY A 133 -1.34 -8.51 7.92
N ILE A 134 -0.44 -7.69 7.41
CA ILE A 134 -0.64 -6.92 6.18
C ILE A 134 0.36 -7.37 5.14
N LEU A 135 -0.13 -7.67 3.93
CA LEU A 135 0.67 -8.10 2.78
C LEU A 135 0.55 -7.12 1.63
N HIS A 136 1.63 -6.98 0.86
CA HIS A 136 1.64 -6.36 -0.46
C HIS A 136 2.23 -7.34 -1.48
N GLY A 137 1.39 -7.81 -2.40
CA GLY A 137 1.75 -8.94 -3.24
C GLY A 137 2.12 -10.17 -2.40
N PRO A 138 3.30 -10.75 -2.56
CA PRO A 138 3.76 -11.87 -1.74
C PRO A 138 4.43 -11.43 -0.42
N TYR A 139 4.76 -10.15 -0.26
CA TYR A 139 5.62 -9.67 0.83
C TYR A 139 4.84 -9.21 2.05
N ALA A 140 5.37 -9.51 3.23
CA ALA A 140 4.87 -8.95 4.49
C ALA A 140 5.17 -7.44 4.56
N VAL A 141 4.22 -6.69 5.11
CA VAL A 141 4.28 -5.22 5.22
C VAL A 141 4.26 -4.77 6.68
N GLY A 142 3.44 -5.39 7.51
CA GLY A 142 3.26 -4.98 8.89
C GLY A 142 2.07 -5.68 9.56
N ARG A 143 1.65 -5.17 10.72
CA ARG A 143 0.49 -5.70 11.45
C ARG A 143 -0.48 -4.60 11.88
N VAL A 144 -1.75 -4.94 11.97
CA VAL A 144 -2.78 -4.08 12.56
C VAL A 144 -2.56 -3.97 14.07
N ILE A 145 -2.54 -2.75 14.61
CA ILE A 145 -2.37 -2.49 16.04
C ILE A 145 -3.61 -1.90 16.69
N GLU A 146 -4.46 -1.24 15.90
CA GLU A 146 -5.69 -0.63 16.38
C GLU A 146 -6.72 -0.58 15.24
N THR A 147 -7.99 -0.74 15.57
CA THR A 147 -9.08 -0.69 14.59
C THR A 147 -10.21 0.18 15.08
N THR A 148 -10.82 0.91 14.15
CA THR A 148 -12.11 1.57 14.30
C THR A 148 -13.14 0.86 13.45
N GLU A 149 -14.39 1.33 13.43
CA GLU A 149 -15.41 0.74 12.56
C GLU A 149 -15.05 0.75 11.07
N THR A 150 -14.33 1.77 10.61
CA THR A 150 -14.07 2.02 9.18
C THR A 150 -12.60 2.10 8.79
N HIS A 151 -11.70 2.13 9.76
CA HIS A 151 -10.26 2.28 9.52
C HIS A 151 -9.45 1.37 10.42
N ALA A 152 -8.22 1.05 9.98
CA ALA A 152 -7.24 0.33 10.79
C ALA A 152 -5.90 1.07 10.80
N LEU A 153 -5.26 1.09 11.96
CA LEU A 153 -3.90 1.58 12.16
C LEU A 153 -2.94 0.40 12.10
N VAL A 154 -1.90 0.52 11.29
CA VAL A 154 -0.91 -0.53 11.03
C VAL A 154 0.49 -0.04 11.39
N ILE A 155 1.23 -0.86 12.11
CA ILE A 155 2.69 -0.73 12.27
C ILE A 155 3.35 -1.48 11.11
N PRO A 156 4.12 -0.78 10.23
CA PRO A 156 4.86 -1.42 9.16
C PRO A 156 6.17 -2.04 9.64
N LEU A 157 6.82 -2.85 8.80
CA LEU A 157 8.17 -3.40 9.08
C LEU A 157 9.22 -2.32 9.31
N ILE A 158 9.05 -1.16 8.69
CA ILE A 158 9.92 0.02 8.81
C ILE A 158 9.56 0.88 10.04
N HIS A 159 9.64 0.27 11.23
CA HIS A 159 9.42 0.91 12.53
C HIS A 159 10.56 0.53 13.48
N THR A 160 11.23 1.52 14.10
CA THR A 160 12.47 1.29 14.86
C THR A 160 12.27 0.55 16.19
N GLU A 161 11.07 0.61 16.75
CA GLU A 161 10.77 0.00 18.06
C GLU A 161 10.15 -1.40 17.94
N VAL A 162 10.01 -1.94 16.71
CA VAL A 162 9.36 -3.24 16.49
C VAL A 162 10.36 -4.21 15.87
N GLU A 163 10.43 -5.38 16.48
CA GLU A 163 11.21 -6.51 16.01
C GLU A 163 10.29 -7.59 15.44
N TRP A 164 10.66 -8.12 14.29
CA TRP A 164 9.87 -9.13 13.59
C TRP A 164 10.60 -10.46 13.61
N SER A 165 9.91 -11.52 14.01
CA SER A 165 10.48 -12.85 13.97
C SER A 165 10.66 -13.31 12.52
N ALA A 166 11.89 -13.59 12.12
CA ALA A 166 12.28 -13.87 10.76
C ALA A 166 13.09 -15.16 10.67
N ARG A 167 12.90 -15.94 9.62
CA ARG A 167 13.61 -17.18 9.34
C ARG A 167 14.45 -17.04 8.08
N LEU A 168 15.68 -17.50 8.14
CA LEU A 168 16.57 -17.60 6.98
C LEU A 168 16.20 -18.83 6.14
N GLY A 169 15.68 -18.60 4.92
CA GLY A 169 15.19 -19.72 4.09
C GLY A 169 14.01 -20.46 4.73
N SER A 170 13.60 -21.58 4.16
CA SER A 170 12.44 -22.35 4.69
C SER A 170 12.77 -23.19 5.93
N GLN A 171 14.03 -23.60 6.10
CA GLN A 171 14.46 -24.50 7.19
C GLN A 171 15.64 -23.98 8.02
N GLY A 172 16.04 -22.72 7.79
CA GLY A 172 17.17 -22.13 8.49
C GLY A 172 16.81 -21.61 9.88
N PRO A 173 17.81 -21.00 10.55
CA PRO A 173 17.65 -20.43 11.87
C PRO A 173 16.65 -19.29 11.89
N VAL A 174 16.04 -19.08 13.05
CA VAL A 174 15.16 -17.94 13.32
C VAL A 174 15.99 -16.84 13.99
N GLY A 175 15.82 -15.64 13.51
CA GLY A 175 16.43 -14.42 14.04
C GLY A 175 15.38 -13.32 14.13
N ARG A 176 15.86 -12.09 14.29
CA ARG A 176 15.03 -10.88 14.38
C ARG A 176 15.30 -9.97 13.18
N LEU A 177 14.25 -9.55 12.51
CA LEU A 177 14.31 -8.52 11.48
C LEU A 177 14.01 -7.17 12.12
N ILE A 178 14.94 -6.23 12.03
CA ILE A 178 14.90 -4.91 12.67
C ILE A 178 15.18 -3.84 11.63
N TRP A 179 14.39 -2.76 11.65
CA TRP A 179 14.66 -1.60 10.82
C TRP A 179 15.43 -0.53 11.60
N ASN A 180 16.51 -0.01 11.02
CA ASN A 180 17.41 0.96 11.68
C ASN A 180 17.00 2.43 11.58
N GLY A 181 15.86 2.73 10.95
CA GLY A 181 15.35 4.10 10.80
C GLY A 181 15.93 4.89 9.63
N GLN A 182 16.76 4.32 8.78
CA GLN A 182 17.47 5.06 7.72
C GLN A 182 16.82 4.85 6.33
N ASP A 183 17.00 3.69 5.73
CA ASP A 183 16.48 3.41 4.41
C ASP A 183 15.24 2.49 4.49
N PRO A 184 14.07 2.93 3.99
CA PRO A 184 12.85 2.11 4.01
C PRO A 184 12.92 0.85 3.14
N LYS A 185 13.99 0.67 2.37
CA LYS A 185 14.25 -0.53 1.57
C LYS A 185 15.13 -1.55 2.28
N LEU A 186 15.80 -1.17 3.34
CA LEU A 186 16.80 -1.99 4.01
C LEU A 186 16.42 -2.25 5.45
N ALA A 187 16.56 -3.50 5.89
CA ALA A 187 16.42 -3.91 7.28
C ALA A 187 17.62 -4.77 7.67
N THR A 188 17.77 -5.07 8.95
CA THR A 188 18.83 -5.92 9.48
C THR A 188 18.22 -7.20 10.03
N LEU A 189 18.69 -8.35 9.54
CA LEU A 189 18.44 -9.65 10.17
C LEU A 189 19.52 -9.91 11.21
N SER A 190 19.11 -10.05 12.48
CA SER A 190 19.98 -10.23 13.63
C SER A 190 19.83 -11.62 14.23
N ASP A 191 20.80 -12.00 15.09
CA ASP A 191 20.80 -13.23 15.88
C ASP A 191 20.93 -14.53 15.07
N ILE A 192 21.57 -14.48 13.93
CA ILE A 192 21.85 -15.68 13.15
C ILE A 192 23.17 -16.33 13.65
N PRO A 193 23.16 -17.60 14.07
CA PRO A 193 24.38 -18.26 14.52
C PRO A 193 25.43 -18.34 13.39
N LYS A 194 26.71 -18.13 13.73
CA LYS A 194 27.83 -18.19 12.79
C LYS A 194 28.02 -19.57 12.14
N SER A 195 27.45 -20.60 12.70
CA SER A 195 27.47 -21.96 12.12
C SER A 195 26.66 -22.07 10.83
N PHE A 196 25.79 -21.11 10.54
CA PHE A 196 25.00 -21.09 9.31
C PHE A 196 25.67 -20.21 8.26
N THR A 197 25.83 -20.79 7.07
CA THR A 197 26.32 -20.04 5.91
C THR A 197 25.14 -19.33 5.25
N VAL A 198 25.27 -18.02 5.05
CA VAL A 198 24.28 -17.18 4.41
C VAL A 198 24.85 -16.63 3.12
N SER A 199 24.07 -16.69 2.07
CA SER A 199 24.46 -16.23 0.73
C SER A 199 23.62 -15.02 0.30
N ALA A 200 24.18 -14.16 -0.55
CA ALA A 200 23.41 -13.12 -1.20
C ALA A 200 22.28 -13.74 -2.01
N GLY A 201 21.09 -13.13 -1.89
CA GLY A 201 19.89 -13.62 -2.56
C GLY A 201 19.10 -14.65 -1.75
N ASP A 202 19.60 -15.08 -0.58
CA ASP A 202 18.80 -15.92 0.31
C ASP A 202 17.54 -15.17 0.74
N THR A 203 16.40 -15.84 0.69
CA THR A 203 15.12 -15.25 1.05
C THR A 203 14.90 -15.33 2.57
N ILE A 204 14.45 -14.23 3.14
CA ILE A 204 14.05 -14.14 4.54
C ILE A 204 12.53 -14.23 4.62
N PHE A 205 12.05 -15.15 5.41
CA PHE A 205 10.63 -15.44 5.58
C PHE A 205 10.13 -15.12 6.99
N THR A 206 8.82 -15.00 7.13
CA THR A 206 8.15 -15.01 8.44
C THR A 206 8.35 -16.38 9.10
N SER A 207 8.59 -16.39 10.40
CA SER A 207 8.76 -17.65 11.16
C SER A 207 7.45 -18.30 11.59
N GLY A 208 6.36 -17.54 11.62
CA GLY A 208 5.07 -17.93 12.20
C GLY A 208 4.99 -17.81 13.73
N PHE A 209 6.11 -17.59 14.44
CA PHE A 209 6.14 -17.62 15.92
C PHE A 209 5.36 -16.47 16.60
N GLN A 210 5.20 -15.34 15.93
CA GLN A 210 4.45 -14.21 16.49
C GLN A 210 2.94 -14.31 16.28
N GLY A 211 2.45 -15.31 15.54
CA GLY A 211 1.03 -15.47 15.24
C GLY A 211 0.43 -14.34 14.35
N ILE A 212 1.26 -13.46 13.81
CA ILE A 212 0.85 -12.33 12.96
C ILE A 212 0.68 -12.78 11.51
N PHE A 213 1.67 -13.52 11.04
CA PHE A 213 1.73 -14.07 9.70
C PHE A 213 1.80 -15.60 9.76
N PRO A 214 1.24 -16.30 8.76
CA PRO A 214 1.62 -17.67 8.51
C PRO A 214 3.14 -17.77 8.30
N PRO A 215 3.77 -18.92 8.51
CA PRO A 215 5.15 -19.14 8.13
C PRO A 215 5.32 -19.02 6.60
N GLU A 216 6.56 -18.77 6.17
CA GLU A 216 6.97 -18.74 4.76
C GLU A 216 6.43 -17.54 3.93
N ILE A 217 5.97 -16.48 4.56
CA ILE A 217 5.71 -15.22 3.86
C ILE A 217 7.05 -14.46 3.73
N PRO A 218 7.50 -14.08 2.52
CA PRO A 218 8.78 -13.41 2.36
C PRO A 218 8.76 -11.97 2.89
N TYR A 219 9.83 -11.61 3.60
CA TYR A 219 10.15 -10.23 3.93
C TYR A 219 11.00 -9.56 2.85
N GLY A 220 11.98 -10.30 2.32
CA GLY A 220 12.95 -9.79 1.35
C GLY A 220 14.11 -10.74 1.12
N LEU A 221 15.19 -10.19 0.59
CA LEU A 221 16.39 -10.93 0.21
C LEU A 221 17.62 -10.42 0.95
N VAL A 222 18.50 -11.31 1.35
CA VAL A 222 19.80 -10.96 1.93
C VAL A 222 20.66 -10.25 0.91
N THR A 223 21.23 -9.11 1.30
CA THR A 223 22.33 -8.44 0.59
C THR A 223 23.68 -8.86 1.19
N LEU A 224 24.74 -8.86 0.41
CA LEU A 224 26.08 -9.27 0.88
C LEU A 224 26.74 -8.16 1.72
N ASN A 225 26.32 -7.99 2.96
CA ASN A 225 27.11 -7.22 3.94
C ASN A 225 26.92 -7.83 5.33
N PRO A 226 27.69 -8.86 5.70
CA PRO A 226 27.68 -9.32 7.07
C PRO A 226 28.30 -8.23 7.96
N SER A 227 27.50 -7.60 8.79
CA SER A 227 28.01 -6.83 9.92
C SER A 227 28.21 -7.78 11.09
N VAL A 228 29.45 -8.04 11.42
CA VAL A 228 29.80 -8.90 12.55
C VAL A 228 29.52 -8.13 13.85
N ILE A 229 28.57 -8.63 14.63
CA ILE A 229 28.43 -8.27 16.03
C ILE A 229 29.13 -9.33 16.88
N ASP A 230 29.65 -8.89 17.99
CA ASP A 230 30.48 -9.60 18.96
C ASP A 230 29.91 -10.99 19.34
N GLY A 231 30.75 -12.01 19.34
CA GLY A 231 30.40 -13.34 19.85
C GLY A 231 30.02 -14.37 18.80
N GLU A 232 28.96 -15.14 19.05
CA GLU A 232 28.55 -16.32 18.28
C GLU A 232 27.54 -16.02 17.17
N PHE A 233 27.02 -14.79 17.10
CA PHE A 233 25.99 -14.38 16.17
C PHE A 233 26.52 -13.44 15.08
N GLN A 234 25.82 -13.38 13.98
CA GLN A 234 26.06 -12.53 12.83
C GLN A 234 24.78 -11.86 12.36
N ASN A 235 24.92 -10.66 11.81
CA ASN A 235 23.81 -9.87 11.29
C ASN A 235 23.99 -9.68 9.78
N PHE A 236 22.88 -9.59 9.08
CA PHE A 236 22.85 -9.42 7.63
C PHE A 236 21.91 -8.28 7.25
N GLU A 237 22.30 -7.53 6.24
CA GLU A 237 21.43 -6.58 5.60
C GLU A 237 20.43 -7.30 4.70
N VAL A 238 19.17 -6.91 4.78
CA VAL A 238 18.05 -7.48 4.04
C VAL A 238 17.40 -6.39 3.22
N GLN A 239 17.33 -6.58 1.91
CA GLN A 239 16.54 -5.75 1.02
C GLN A 239 15.07 -6.18 1.13
N LEU A 240 14.24 -5.30 1.69
CA LEU A 240 12.81 -5.52 1.82
C LEU A 240 12.12 -5.58 0.46
N GLY A 241 11.22 -6.55 0.27
CA GLY A 241 10.51 -6.74 -0.99
C GLY A 241 9.30 -5.84 -1.15
N ALA A 242 8.74 -5.31 -0.06
CA ALA A 242 7.61 -4.41 -0.11
C ALA A 242 8.04 -2.96 -0.44
N PRO A 243 7.41 -2.28 -1.42
CA PRO A 243 7.75 -0.91 -1.81
C PRO A 243 7.08 0.11 -0.88
N PHE A 244 7.57 0.30 0.34
CA PHE A 244 6.95 1.13 1.38
C PHE A 244 6.63 2.56 0.94
N GLN A 245 7.41 3.14 0.05
CA GLN A 245 7.20 4.49 -0.49
C GLN A 245 6.02 4.58 -1.49
N GLN A 246 5.56 3.45 -2.01
CA GLN A 246 4.56 3.37 -3.07
C GLN A 246 3.39 2.45 -2.71
N LEU A 247 3.25 2.09 -1.43
CA LEU A 247 2.16 1.24 -0.95
C LEU A 247 0.82 1.97 -1.12
N ARG A 248 -0.03 1.43 -1.99
CA ARG A 248 -1.38 1.94 -2.21
C ARG A 248 -2.43 0.89 -1.87
N TYR A 249 -2.24 -0.34 -2.29
CA TYR A 249 -3.15 -1.45 -2.03
C TYR A 249 -2.45 -2.55 -1.28
N VAL A 250 -3.12 -3.07 -0.27
CA VAL A 250 -2.61 -4.12 0.60
C VAL A 250 -3.71 -5.14 0.87
N HIS A 251 -3.35 -6.28 1.42
CA HIS A 251 -4.26 -7.32 1.84
C HIS A 251 -4.09 -7.55 3.34
N VAL A 252 -5.19 -7.53 4.06
CA VAL A 252 -5.22 -7.95 5.46
C VAL A 252 -5.41 -9.45 5.49
N VAL A 253 -4.55 -10.15 6.22
CA VAL A 253 -4.58 -11.61 6.33
C VAL A 253 -4.61 -12.03 7.80
N GLU A 254 -5.28 -13.12 8.07
CA GLU A 254 -5.31 -13.74 9.39
C GLU A 254 -4.38 -14.94 9.42
N SER A 255 -3.63 -15.07 10.51
CA SER A 255 -2.88 -16.31 10.77
C SER A 255 -3.83 -17.30 11.43
N GLY A 256 -4.10 -18.41 10.77
CA GLY A 256 -5.00 -19.46 11.27
C GLY A 256 -4.59 -20.09 12.61
N ASN A 257 -3.40 -19.74 13.12
CA ASN A 257 -2.85 -20.29 14.38
C ASN A 257 -2.96 -19.33 15.57
N ARG A 258 -3.56 -18.14 15.38
CA ARG A 258 -3.50 -17.08 16.39
C ARG A 258 -4.31 -17.39 17.64
N GLU A 259 -5.54 -17.86 17.48
CA GLU A 259 -6.41 -18.20 18.63
C GLU A 259 -5.77 -19.31 19.44
N THR A 260 -5.31 -20.38 18.81
CA THR A 260 -4.69 -21.54 19.49
C THR A 260 -3.40 -21.17 20.22
N VAL A 261 -2.58 -20.26 19.67
CA VAL A 261 -1.32 -19.84 20.30
C VAL A 261 -1.58 -18.90 21.48
N ASN A 262 -2.53 -17.97 21.36
CA ASN A 262 -2.89 -17.07 22.46
C ASN A 262 -3.56 -17.84 23.61
N ASP A 263 -4.45 -18.77 23.33
CA ASP A 263 -5.08 -19.62 24.34
C ASP A 263 -4.03 -20.43 25.11
N LEU A 264 -3.02 -20.98 24.42
CA LEU A 264 -1.93 -21.72 25.07
C LEU A 264 -1.00 -20.80 25.90
N ILE A 265 -0.78 -19.57 25.48
CA ILE A 265 0.02 -18.58 26.24
C ILE A 265 -0.74 -18.19 27.51
N ASP A 266 -2.03 -17.88 27.40
CA ASP A 266 -2.87 -17.51 28.54
C ASP A 266 -2.99 -18.66 29.53
N GLU A 267 -3.16 -19.89 29.03
CA GLU A 267 -3.17 -21.09 29.85
C GLU A 267 -1.82 -21.33 30.56
N SER A 268 -0.70 -21.14 29.85
CA SER A 268 0.64 -21.26 30.44
C SER A 268 0.91 -20.22 31.51
N GLN A 269 0.46 -18.98 31.35
CA GLN A 269 0.60 -17.93 32.36
C GLN A 269 -0.24 -18.20 33.59
N SER A 270 -1.40 -18.85 33.43
CA SER A 270 -2.24 -19.27 34.57
C SER A 270 -1.64 -20.40 35.38
N LEU A 271 -0.76 -21.24 34.80
CA LEU A 271 -0.08 -22.35 35.47
C LEU A 271 1.12 -21.91 36.32
N PHE A 272 1.63 -20.70 36.12
CA PHE A 272 2.80 -20.16 36.84
C PHE A 272 2.45 -19.03 37.84
N GLN A 273 1.18 -18.72 38.03
CA GLN A 273 0.66 -17.87 39.12
C GLN A 273 0.16 -18.75 40.29
#